data_551905d0b7e08a11faf97d9789c6baa0
#
_entry.id   551905d0b7e08a11faf97d9789c6baa0
#
_cell.length_a   1.000
_cell.length_b   1.000
_cell.length_c   1.000
_cell.angle_alpha   90.00
_cell.angle_beta   90.00
_cell.angle_gamma   90.00
#
_symmetry.space_group_name_H-M   'P 1'
#
loop_
_entity.id
_entity.type
_entity.pdbx_description
1 polymer ?
#
loop_
_entity_poly.entity_id
_entity_poly.type
_entity_poly.pdbx_seq_one_letter_code
_entity_poly.pdbx_strand_id
1 'polypeptide(L)'
;LTVQFQHRMVAYLLGAAAVYLVWRTCTVTDAKRIRLPAFHLAAFVFLQMVFGIVTLLGFGNYTGELSMHQLGVALVHQGFAVFVIAATIDYMAALKGEYPIRN
;
A
#
# COMPACT_ATOMS: atom_id res chain seq x y z
N LEU A 1 -22.73 2.03 -0.21
CA LEU A 1 -22.47 0.60 -0.35
C LEU A 1 -21.63 0.29 -1.58
N THR A 2 -22.01 0.85 -2.73
CA THR A 2 -21.29 0.58 -3.97
C THR A 2 -19.87 1.10 -3.91
N VAL A 3 -19.68 2.30 -3.38
CA VAL A 3 -18.34 2.89 -3.25
C VAL A 3 -17.47 2.03 -2.32
N GLN A 4 -18.03 1.58 -1.21
CA GLN A 4 -17.30 0.75 -0.25
C GLN A 4 -16.91 -0.59 -0.88
N PHE A 5 -17.83 -1.18 -1.64
CA PHE A 5 -17.56 -2.44 -2.31
C PHE A 5 -16.45 -2.27 -3.35
N GLN A 6 -16.52 -1.22 -4.16
CA GLN A 6 -15.50 -0.94 -5.17
C GLN A 6 -14.15 -0.69 -4.51
N HIS A 7 -14.14 0.03 -3.40
CA HIS A 7 -12.91 0.30 -2.67
C HIS A 7 -12.27 -1.00 -2.18
N ARG A 8 -13.07 -1.92 -1.66
CA ARG A 8 -12.57 -3.21 -1.20
C ARG A 8 -12.00 -4.03 -2.35
N MET A 9 -12.68 -4.03 -3.49
CA MET A 9 -12.21 -4.80 -4.64
C MET A 9 -10.88 -4.26 -5.13
N VAL A 10 -10.75 -2.93 -5.21
CA VAL A 10 -9.48 -2.32 -5.61
C VAL A 10 -8.38 -2.69 -4.61
N ALA A 11 -8.69 -2.67 -3.32
CA ALA A 11 -7.70 -3.02 -2.29
C ALA A 11 -7.23 -4.46 -2.45
N TYR A 12 -8.15 -5.40 -2.71
CA TYR A 12 -7.76 -6.79 -2.90
C TYR A 12 -6.91 -6.96 -4.14
N LEU A 13 -7.25 -6.26 -5.22
CA LEU A 13 -6.45 -6.31 -6.45
C LEU A 13 -5.05 -5.75 -6.22
N LEU A 14 -4.95 -4.64 -5.50
CA LEU A 14 -3.65 -4.06 -5.18
C LEU A 14 -2.82 -4.99 -4.31
N GLY A 15 -3.45 -5.62 -3.33
CA GLY A 15 -2.75 -6.58 -2.48
C GLY A 15 -2.23 -7.76 -3.27
N ALA A 16 -3.08 -8.31 -4.15
CA ALA A 16 -2.67 -9.43 -5.00
C ALA A 16 -1.54 -9.01 -5.94
N ALA A 17 -1.64 -7.81 -6.51
CA ALA A 17 -0.61 -7.31 -7.40
C ALA A 17 0.72 -7.12 -6.66
N ALA A 18 0.67 -6.63 -5.42
CA ALA A 18 1.89 -6.46 -4.63
C ALA A 18 2.56 -7.79 -4.35
N VAL A 19 1.78 -8.81 -3.98
CA VAL A 19 2.33 -10.14 -3.75
C VAL A 19 2.95 -10.69 -5.02
N TYR A 20 2.24 -10.53 -6.14
CA TYR A 20 2.75 -11.00 -7.42
C TYR A 20 4.06 -10.29 -7.78
N LEU A 21 4.13 -8.97 -7.57
CA LEU A 21 5.34 -8.22 -7.90
C LEU A 21 6.53 -8.70 -7.08
N VAL A 22 6.33 -8.93 -5.78
CA VAL A 22 7.42 -9.44 -4.94
C VAL A 22 7.85 -10.81 -5.43
N TRP A 23 6.88 -11.69 -5.70
CA TRP A 23 7.19 -13.03 -6.18
C TRP A 23 7.98 -12.98 -7.49
N ARG A 24 7.50 -12.20 -8.46
CA ARG A 24 8.19 -12.10 -9.75
C ARG A 24 9.56 -11.49 -9.60
N THR A 25 9.67 -10.44 -8.80
CA THR A 25 10.97 -9.79 -8.60
C THR A 25 11.96 -10.78 -8.01
N CYS A 26 11.55 -11.57 -7.04
CA CYS A 26 12.44 -12.53 -6.40
C CYS A 26 12.80 -13.69 -7.31
N THR A 27 11.94 -14.03 -8.28
CA THR A 27 12.25 -15.10 -9.22
C THR A 27 13.12 -14.64 -10.39
N VAL A 28 13.10 -13.33 -10.69
CA VAL A 28 13.79 -12.81 -11.86
C VAL A 28 15.18 -12.28 -11.50
N THR A 29 15.34 -11.72 -10.30
CA THR A 29 16.62 -11.08 -9.98
C THR A 29 16.97 -11.29 -8.52
N ASP A 30 18.29 -11.33 -8.25
CA ASP A 30 18.81 -11.34 -6.89
C ASP A 30 19.28 -9.94 -6.46
N ALA A 31 19.18 -8.95 -7.34
CA ALA A 31 19.71 -7.63 -7.06
C ALA A 31 18.91 -6.95 -5.97
N LYS A 32 19.59 -6.57 -4.90
CA LYS A 32 18.96 -5.91 -3.77
C LYS A 32 18.36 -4.57 -4.16
N ARG A 33 18.97 -3.88 -5.10
CA ARG A 33 18.50 -2.57 -5.52
C ARG A 33 17.09 -2.64 -6.14
N ILE A 34 16.66 -3.84 -6.56
CA ILE A 34 15.33 -4.05 -7.09
C ILE A 34 14.44 -4.74 -6.07
N ARG A 35 14.99 -5.72 -5.35
CA ARG A 35 14.21 -6.46 -4.36
C ARG A 35 13.75 -5.60 -3.21
N LEU A 36 14.64 -4.73 -2.70
CA LEU A 36 14.29 -3.90 -1.56
C LEU A 36 13.12 -2.95 -1.86
N PRO A 37 13.14 -2.22 -2.99
CA PRO A 37 11.97 -1.40 -3.31
C PRO A 37 10.70 -2.21 -3.48
N ALA A 38 10.78 -3.44 -4.01
CA ALA A 38 9.60 -4.29 -4.15
C ALA A 38 9.04 -4.67 -2.78
N PHE A 39 9.91 -5.04 -1.84
CA PHE A 39 9.48 -5.38 -0.49
C PHE A 39 8.89 -4.16 0.22
N HIS A 40 9.50 -2.99 0.04
CA HIS A 40 8.97 -1.76 0.64
C HIS A 40 7.59 -1.45 0.09
N LEU A 41 7.42 -1.58 -1.21
CA LEU A 41 6.11 -1.33 -1.83
C LEU A 41 5.07 -2.28 -1.27
N ALA A 42 5.39 -3.57 -1.19
CA ALA A 42 4.46 -4.56 -0.66
C ALA A 42 4.12 -4.28 0.80
N ALA A 43 5.13 -3.90 1.60
CA ALA A 43 4.91 -3.59 3.00
C ALA A 43 3.98 -2.39 3.16
N PHE A 44 4.20 -1.34 2.37
CA PHE A 44 3.34 -0.16 2.44
C PHE A 44 1.92 -0.45 1.98
N VAL A 45 1.76 -1.28 0.93
CA VAL A 45 0.43 -1.69 0.50
C VAL A 45 -0.28 -2.46 1.60
N PHE A 46 0.42 -3.38 2.26
CA PHE A 46 -0.13 -4.16 3.36
C PHE A 46 -0.56 -3.25 4.51
N LEU A 47 0.31 -2.32 4.90
CA LEU A 47 -0.01 -1.39 5.99
C LEU A 47 -1.21 -0.52 5.61
N GLN A 48 -1.27 -0.10 4.36
CA GLN A 48 -2.39 0.69 3.88
C GLN A 48 -3.69 -0.09 4.01
N MET A 49 -3.67 -1.38 3.68
CA MET A 49 -4.85 -2.23 3.81
C MET A 49 -5.26 -2.37 5.28
N VAL A 50 -4.29 -2.54 6.18
CA VAL A 50 -4.59 -2.64 7.59
C VAL A 50 -5.22 -1.35 8.10
N PHE A 51 -4.66 -0.21 7.73
CA PHE A 51 -5.24 1.08 8.13
C PHE A 51 -6.64 1.26 7.56
N GLY A 52 -6.87 0.78 6.34
CA GLY A 52 -8.19 0.84 5.74
C GLY A 52 -9.21 0.00 6.51
N ILE A 53 -8.80 -1.20 6.91
CA ILE A 53 -9.68 -2.07 7.68
C ILE A 53 -9.98 -1.44 9.04
N VAL A 54 -8.97 -0.91 9.71
CA VAL A 54 -9.18 -0.26 11.00
C VAL A 54 -10.13 0.93 10.87
N THR A 55 -9.97 1.71 9.80
CA THR A 55 -10.87 2.83 9.55
C THR A 55 -12.30 2.36 9.36
N LEU A 56 -12.48 1.33 8.56
CA LEU A 56 -13.81 0.79 8.29
C LEU A 56 -14.48 0.28 9.56
N LEU A 57 -13.72 -0.45 10.39
CA LEU A 57 -14.27 -0.96 11.64
C LEU A 57 -14.62 0.17 12.59
N GLY A 58 -13.80 1.23 12.59
CA GLY A 58 -14.09 2.40 13.40
C GLY A 58 -15.38 3.10 13.01
N PHE A 59 -15.72 3.07 11.71
CA PHE A 59 -16.96 3.67 11.21
C PHE A 59 -18.13 2.70 11.27
N GLY A 60 -17.91 1.45 11.67
CA GLY A 60 -19.00 0.48 11.76
C GLY A 60 -20.07 0.87 12.76
N ASN A 61 -19.70 1.67 13.76
CA ASN A 61 -20.63 2.15 14.78
C ASN A 61 -20.95 3.63 14.61
N TYR A 62 -20.84 4.12 13.40
CA TYR A 62 -21.05 5.52 13.10
C TYR A 62 -22.50 5.92 13.35
N THR A 63 -22.70 6.96 14.17
CA THR A 63 -24.03 7.41 14.56
C THR A 63 -24.31 8.84 14.07
N GLY A 64 -23.59 9.30 13.08
CA GLY A 64 -23.80 10.63 12.52
C GLY A 64 -22.78 11.65 12.96
N GLU A 65 -21.98 11.33 13.96
CA GLU A 65 -20.92 12.23 14.45
C GLU A 65 -19.60 11.49 14.40
N LEU A 66 -18.62 12.12 13.76
CA LEU A 66 -17.28 11.58 13.72
C LEU A 66 -16.55 11.92 15.01
N SER A 67 -16.02 10.92 15.68
CA SER A 67 -15.15 11.14 16.82
C SER A 67 -13.78 11.60 16.32
N MET A 68 -12.99 12.20 17.21
CA MET A 68 -11.62 12.57 16.86
C MET A 68 -10.80 11.34 16.51
N HIS A 69 -11.08 10.22 17.17
CA HIS A 69 -10.38 8.98 16.88
C HIS A 69 -10.66 8.51 15.45
N GLN A 70 -11.93 8.51 15.06
CA GLN A 70 -12.30 8.07 13.72
C GLN A 70 -11.69 8.96 12.65
N LEU A 71 -11.73 10.27 12.88
CA LEU A 71 -11.15 11.23 11.94
C LEU A 71 -9.65 11.02 11.84
N GLY A 72 -8.97 10.82 12.98
CA GLY A 72 -7.54 10.62 13.00
C GLY A 72 -7.12 9.39 12.23
N VAL A 73 -7.83 8.27 12.43
CA VAL A 73 -7.51 7.03 11.73
C VAL A 73 -7.72 7.19 10.23
N ALA A 74 -8.79 7.86 9.84
CA ALA A 74 -9.06 8.10 8.42
C ALA A 74 -7.98 8.96 7.77
N LEU A 75 -7.53 10.00 8.48
CA LEU A 75 -6.47 10.86 7.97
C LEU A 75 -5.16 10.10 7.83
N VAL A 76 -4.83 9.24 8.79
CA VAL A 76 -3.62 8.42 8.71
C VAL A 76 -3.70 7.50 7.50
N HIS A 77 -4.86 6.89 7.28
CA HIS A 77 -5.05 6.00 6.14
C HIS A 77 -4.84 6.75 4.82
N GLN A 78 -5.44 7.93 4.69
CA GLN A 78 -5.29 8.72 3.47
C GLN A 78 -3.86 9.25 3.31
N GLY A 79 -3.26 9.71 4.40
CA GLY A 79 -1.90 10.24 4.34
C GLY A 79 -0.91 9.16 3.97
N PHE A 80 -1.12 7.95 4.46
CA PHE A 80 -0.22 6.85 4.18
C PHE A 80 -0.24 6.44 2.70
N ALA A 81 -1.32 6.77 1.99
CA ALA A 81 -1.39 6.51 0.56
C ALA A 81 -0.27 7.22 -0.20
N VAL A 82 0.16 8.36 0.31
CA VAL A 82 1.28 9.09 -0.30
C VAL A 82 2.55 8.23 -0.27
N PHE A 83 2.77 7.53 0.84
CA PHE A 83 3.94 6.65 0.95
C PHE A 83 3.85 5.47 -0.02
N VAL A 84 2.65 4.97 -0.25
CA VAL A 84 2.46 3.90 -1.23
C VAL A 84 2.83 4.40 -2.63
N ILE A 85 2.39 5.61 -2.97
CA ILE A 85 2.73 6.21 -4.27
C ILE A 85 4.24 6.40 -4.38
N ALA A 86 4.87 6.93 -3.33
CA ALA A 86 6.31 7.14 -3.34
C ALA A 86 7.06 5.83 -3.50
N ALA A 87 6.61 4.78 -2.80
CA ALA A 87 7.24 3.46 -2.91
C ALA A 87 7.09 2.89 -4.31
N THR A 88 5.94 3.14 -4.95
CA THR A 88 5.72 2.70 -6.32
C THR A 88 6.68 3.37 -7.28
N ILE A 89 6.86 4.67 -7.13
CA ILE A 89 7.79 5.43 -7.97
C ILE A 89 9.21 4.93 -7.74
N ASP A 90 9.57 4.68 -6.48
CA ASP A 90 10.88 4.17 -6.12
C ASP A 90 11.16 2.83 -6.80
N TYR A 91 10.18 1.94 -6.77
CA TYR A 91 10.31 0.63 -7.41
C TYR A 91 10.46 0.77 -8.92
N MET A 92 9.67 1.63 -9.54
CA MET A 92 9.74 1.86 -10.97
C MET A 92 11.10 2.44 -11.38
N ALA A 93 11.62 3.37 -10.58
CA ALA A 93 12.93 3.94 -10.84
C ALA A 93 14.02 2.89 -10.73
N ALA A 94 13.90 1.99 -9.76
CA ALA A 94 14.86 0.90 -9.60
C ALA A 94 14.84 -0.02 -10.81
N LEU A 95 13.65 -0.31 -11.34
CA LEU A 95 13.52 -1.15 -12.54
C LEU A 95 14.17 -0.51 -13.75
N LYS A 96 14.12 0.81 -13.83
CA LYS A 96 14.75 1.52 -14.93
C LYS A 96 16.26 1.66 -14.77
N GLY A 97 16.79 1.26 -13.62
CA GLY A 97 18.22 1.38 -13.40
C GLY A 97 18.69 2.79 -13.12
N GLU A 98 17.79 3.66 -12.66
CA GLU A 98 18.14 5.05 -12.38
C GLU A 98 18.96 5.21 -11.10
N TYR A 99 18.92 4.21 -10.23
CA TYR A 99 19.69 4.26 -8.99
C TYR A 99 21.10 3.74 -9.23
N PRO A 100 22.09 4.28 -8.51
CA PRO A 100 23.44 3.73 -8.59
C PRO A 100 23.44 2.27 -8.17
N ILE A 101 24.25 1.46 -8.86
CA ILE A 101 24.39 0.07 -8.50
C ILE A 101 25.29 0.00 -7.26
N ARG A 102 24.77 -0.61 -6.21
CA ARG A 102 25.51 -0.80 -4.97
C ARG A 102 25.48 -2.27 -4.62
N ASN A 103 26.64 -2.85 -4.67
CA ASN A 103 26.76 -4.27 -4.39
C ASN A 103 27.37 -4.50 -3.02
#